data_c00b040467e07bf6d541fc7e2efd56bd
#
_entry.id   c00b040467e07bf6d541fc7e2efd56bd
#
_cell.length_a   1.000
_cell.length_b   1.000
_cell.length_c   1.000
_cell.angle_alpha   90.00
_cell.angle_beta   90.00
_cell.angle_gamma   90.00
#
_symmetry.space_group_name_H-M   'P 1'
#
loop_
_entity.id
_entity.type
_entity.pdbx_description
1 polymer ?
#
loop_
_entity_poly.entity_id
_entity_poly.type
_entity_poly.pdbx_seq_one_letter_code
_entity_poly.pdbx_strand_id
1 'polypeptide(L)'
;MKVNGTYEIIEMSEWDKEDIDLVEPGYIRIKGNRGELHFICVDGDMDIRRDKSGSYRFTWDGSDECDPASGFGEFTCDGDTLTGRIYIHNGDDSSFMAKKISGNEPFPL
;
A
#
# COMPACT_ATOMS: atom_id res chain seq x y z
N MET A 1 -8.92 -10.61 9.07
CA MET A 1 -7.61 -10.40 9.73
C MET A 1 -7.61 -9.06 10.47
N LYS A 2 -6.78 -8.94 11.46
CA LYS A 2 -6.63 -7.70 12.23
C LYS A 2 -6.29 -6.49 11.36
N VAL A 3 -5.61 -6.72 10.26
CA VAL A 3 -5.16 -5.64 9.38
C VAL A 3 -6.19 -5.25 8.33
N ASN A 4 -7.34 -5.91 8.31
CA ASN A 4 -8.38 -5.56 7.33
C ASN A 4 -8.77 -4.09 7.48
N GLY A 5 -8.93 -3.42 6.37
CA GLY A 5 -9.38 -2.04 6.35
C GLY A 5 -8.78 -1.26 5.20
N THR A 6 -9.13 0.01 5.18
CA THR A 6 -8.61 0.96 4.20
C THR A 6 -7.75 1.97 4.95
N TYR A 7 -6.54 2.17 4.44
CA TYR A 7 -5.53 3.03 5.05
C TYR A 7 -5.14 4.12 4.06
N GLU A 8 -5.07 5.35 4.53
CA GLU A 8 -4.52 6.43 3.71
C GLU A 8 -3.01 6.45 3.84
N ILE A 9 -2.30 6.51 2.74
CA ILE A 9 -0.84 6.68 2.75
C ILE A 9 -0.56 8.13 3.09
N ILE A 10 0.03 8.36 4.27
CA ILE A 10 0.27 9.72 4.76
C ILE A 10 1.69 10.19 4.51
N GLU A 11 2.61 9.27 4.27
CA GLU A 11 4.03 9.61 4.09
C GLU A 11 4.75 8.51 3.31
N MET A 12 5.63 8.93 2.41
CA MET A 12 6.57 8.04 1.72
C MET A 12 7.92 8.75 1.67
N SER A 13 9.01 7.98 1.75
CA SER A 13 10.35 8.58 1.78
C SER A 13 10.77 9.18 0.43
N GLU A 14 10.24 8.66 -0.68
CA GLU A 14 10.66 9.09 -2.02
C GLU A 14 9.80 10.20 -2.61
N TRP A 15 8.61 10.42 -2.11
CA TRP A 15 7.67 11.38 -2.71
C TRP A 15 6.95 12.20 -1.65
N ASP A 16 6.65 13.44 -2.00
CA ASP A 16 5.86 14.32 -1.15
C ASP A 16 4.37 13.91 -1.20
N LYS A 17 3.63 14.34 -0.19
CA LYS A 17 2.21 14.02 -0.10
C LYS A 17 1.41 14.50 -1.32
N GLU A 18 1.76 15.65 -1.88
CA GLU A 18 1.15 16.15 -3.10
C GLU A 18 1.29 15.19 -4.26
N ASP A 19 2.47 14.61 -4.41
CA ASP A 19 2.75 13.66 -5.48
C ASP A 19 2.04 12.34 -5.23
N ILE A 20 2.05 11.85 -3.99
CA ILE A 20 1.35 10.63 -3.61
C ILE A 20 -0.12 10.72 -4.01
N ASP A 21 -0.75 11.84 -3.77
CA ASP A 21 -2.17 12.08 -4.00
C ASP A 21 -2.47 12.70 -5.38
N LEU A 22 -1.55 12.56 -6.33
CA LEU A 22 -1.64 13.25 -7.62
C LEU A 22 -2.96 13.01 -8.36
N VAL A 23 -3.42 11.78 -8.42
CA VAL A 23 -4.66 11.41 -9.13
C VAL A 23 -5.82 11.33 -8.14
N GLU A 24 -5.60 10.68 -7.03
CA GLU A 24 -6.55 10.54 -5.93
C GLU A 24 -5.74 10.23 -4.67
N PRO A 25 -6.34 10.36 -3.49
CA PRO A 25 -5.58 10.07 -2.26
C PRO A 25 -4.96 8.68 -2.29
N GLY A 26 -3.66 8.59 -1.97
CA GLY A 26 -2.96 7.32 -1.93
C GLY A 26 -3.52 6.43 -0.83
N TYR A 27 -3.65 5.13 -1.10
CA TYR A 27 -4.26 4.22 -0.14
C TYR A 27 -3.70 2.81 -0.24
N ILE A 28 -3.92 2.06 0.84
CA ILE A 28 -3.73 0.61 0.89
C ILE A 28 -5.02 0.03 1.47
N ARG A 29 -5.66 -0.86 0.75
CA ARG A 29 -6.86 -1.55 1.22
C ARG A 29 -6.56 -3.02 1.37
N ILE A 30 -6.89 -3.58 2.53
CA ILE A 30 -6.56 -4.97 2.85
C ILE A 30 -7.83 -5.71 3.23
N LYS A 31 -8.01 -6.89 2.63
CA LYS A 31 -9.08 -7.81 2.96
C LYS A 31 -8.54 -9.23 2.92
N GLY A 32 -8.33 -9.83 4.08
CA GLY A 32 -7.73 -11.15 4.18
C GLY A 32 -6.29 -11.11 3.70
N ASN A 33 -5.94 -12.03 2.79
CA ASN A 33 -4.60 -12.10 2.21
C ASN A 33 -4.50 -11.38 0.87
N ARG A 34 -5.47 -10.55 0.55
CA ARG A 34 -5.50 -9.75 -0.68
C ARG A 34 -5.58 -8.28 -0.35
N GLY A 35 -5.12 -7.45 -1.25
CA GLY A 35 -5.22 -6.02 -1.08
C GLY A 35 -5.07 -5.28 -2.38
N GLU A 36 -5.22 -3.97 -2.26
CA GLU A 36 -5.02 -3.03 -3.37
C GLU A 36 -4.20 -1.88 -2.86
N LEU A 37 -3.34 -1.35 -3.69
CA LEU A 37 -2.61 -0.13 -3.36
C LEU A 37 -2.71 0.86 -4.50
N HIS A 38 -2.63 2.13 -4.15
CA HIS A 38 -2.60 3.23 -5.11
C HIS A 38 -1.75 4.36 -4.55
N PHE A 39 -0.85 4.86 -5.36
CA PHE A 39 -0.12 6.11 -5.05
C PHE A 39 0.41 6.67 -6.36
N ILE A 40 0.37 7.99 -6.49
CA ILE A 40 0.76 8.69 -7.72
C ILE A 40 -0.11 8.20 -8.90
N CYS A 41 0.45 7.49 -9.84
CA CYS A 41 -0.24 6.85 -10.97
C CYS A 41 -0.13 5.34 -10.92
N VAL A 42 0.30 4.79 -9.78
CA VAL A 42 0.51 3.35 -9.61
C VAL A 42 -0.75 2.74 -9.00
N ASP A 43 -1.22 1.66 -9.60
CA ASP A 43 -2.29 0.84 -9.06
C ASP A 43 -1.81 -0.60 -9.02
N GLY A 44 -2.04 -1.29 -7.91
CA GLY A 44 -1.60 -2.66 -7.80
C GLY A 44 -2.53 -3.53 -6.97
N ASP A 45 -2.61 -4.80 -7.36
CA ASP A 45 -3.24 -5.84 -6.57
C ASP A 45 -2.17 -6.50 -5.72
N MET A 46 -2.47 -6.75 -4.46
CA MET A 46 -1.53 -7.30 -3.50
C MET A 46 -1.87 -8.74 -3.14
N ASP A 47 -0.83 -9.56 -3.05
CA ASP A 47 -0.91 -10.89 -2.46
C ASP A 47 -0.12 -10.81 -1.15
N ILE A 48 -0.81 -10.93 -0.02
CA ILE A 48 -0.27 -10.63 1.30
C ILE A 48 -0.03 -11.92 2.07
N ARG A 49 1.13 -12.04 2.71
CA ARG A 49 1.51 -13.16 3.53
C ARG A 49 1.95 -12.68 4.90
N ARG A 50 1.46 -13.32 5.94
CA ARG A 50 1.93 -13.04 7.30
C ARG A 50 3.08 -13.99 7.61
N ASP A 51 4.17 -13.44 8.15
CA ASP A 51 5.29 -14.28 8.57
C ASP A 51 5.18 -14.61 10.06
N LYS A 52 6.12 -15.42 10.55
CA LYS A 52 6.10 -15.91 11.93
C LYS A 52 6.34 -14.81 12.97
N SER A 53 6.96 -13.73 12.58
CA SER A 53 7.26 -12.62 13.49
C SER A 53 6.08 -11.67 13.66
N GLY A 54 5.01 -11.86 12.89
CA GLY A 54 3.87 -10.96 12.90
C GLY A 54 3.97 -9.84 11.88
N SER A 55 5.06 -9.77 11.13
CA SER A 55 5.20 -8.86 9.99
C SER A 55 4.46 -9.43 8.80
N TYR A 56 4.20 -8.57 7.82
CA TYR A 56 3.52 -8.96 6.60
C TYR A 56 4.43 -8.69 5.41
N ARG A 57 4.41 -9.59 4.46
CA ARG A 57 5.09 -9.41 3.18
C ARG A 57 4.06 -9.47 2.08
N PHE A 58 4.33 -8.78 0.99
CA PHE A 58 3.41 -8.82 -0.13
C PHE A 58 4.16 -8.72 -1.44
N THR A 59 3.56 -9.27 -2.47
CA THR A 59 3.89 -8.96 -3.85
C THR A 59 2.74 -8.15 -4.41
N TRP A 60 3.01 -7.36 -5.43
CA TRP A 60 1.95 -6.59 -6.08
C TRP A 60 2.17 -6.58 -7.58
N ASP A 61 1.07 -6.43 -8.30
CA ASP A 61 1.07 -6.46 -9.75
C ASP A 61 -0.04 -5.53 -10.24
N GLY A 62 0.28 -4.72 -11.21
CA GLY A 62 -0.67 -3.74 -11.71
C GLY A 62 -0.08 -2.88 -12.80
N SER A 63 -0.24 -1.56 -12.64
CA SER A 63 0.19 -0.62 -13.67
C SER A 63 0.70 0.67 -13.06
N ASP A 64 1.55 1.36 -13.82
CA ASP A 64 1.97 2.73 -13.56
C ASP A 64 1.58 3.52 -14.81
N GLU A 65 0.52 4.31 -14.69
CA GLU A 65 -0.19 4.88 -15.82
C GLU A 65 -0.70 3.76 -16.73
N CYS A 66 -0.14 3.59 -17.90
CA CYS A 66 -0.55 2.54 -18.83
C CYS A 66 0.47 1.42 -18.94
N ASP A 67 1.57 1.52 -18.22
CA ASP A 67 2.65 0.53 -18.30
C ASP A 67 2.50 -0.53 -17.22
N PRO A 68 2.76 -1.80 -17.53
CA PRO A 68 2.77 -2.83 -16.50
C PRO A 68 3.79 -2.51 -15.41
N ALA A 69 3.40 -2.71 -14.17
CA ALA A 69 4.28 -2.51 -13.03
C ALA A 69 4.04 -3.60 -12.01
N SER A 70 5.07 -3.93 -11.25
CA SER A 70 4.99 -4.97 -10.23
C SER A 70 6.09 -4.75 -9.20
N GLY A 71 6.03 -5.52 -8.13
CA GLY A 71 7.06 -5.46 -7.11
C GLY A 71 6.69 -6.24 -5.87
N PHE A 72 7.31 -5.86 -4.78
CA PHE A 72 7.06 -6.49 -3.49
C PHE A 72 7.22 -5.46 -2.39
N GLY A 73 6.93 -5.89 -1.18
CA GLY A 73 7.11 -5.03 -0.03
C GLY A 73 6.83 -5.77 1.27
N GLU A 74 6.85 -5.01 2.33
CA GLU A 74 6.60 -5.54 3.66
C GLU A 74 6.02 -4.43 4.52
N PHE A 75 5.30 -4.82 5.56
CA PHE A 75 4.81 -3.85 6.53
C PHE A 75 4.56 -4.51 7.88
N THR A 76 4.51 -3.67 8.91
CA THR A 76 4.03 -4.04 10.22
C THR A 76 2.79 -3.22 10.52
N CYS A 77 1.92 -3.73 11.37
CA CYS A 77 0.72 -3.04 11.78
C CYS A 77 0.79 -2.77 13.28
N ASP A 78 0.67 -1.52 13.67
CA ASP A 78 0.62 -1.11 15.06
C ASP A 78 -0.65 -0.30 15.25
N GLY A 79 -1.68 -0.93 15.84
CA GLY A 79 -2.99 -0.30 15.96
C GLY A 79 -3.56 0.00 14.59
N ASP A 80 -3.76 1.28 14.30
CA ASP A 80 -4.34 1.74 13.04
C ASP A 80 -3.29 2.19 12.03
N THR A 81 -2.02 1.93 12.30
CA THR A 81 -0.93 2.43 11.46
C THR A 81 -0.17 1.27 10.81
N LEU A 82 0.01 1.35 9.51
CA LEU A 82 0.91 0.47 8.77
C LEU A 82 2.20 1.23 8.51
N THR A 83 3.32 0.57 8.74
CA THR A 83 4.64 1.11 8.45
C THR A 83 5.41 0.07 7.67
N GLY A 84 5.98 0.43 6.55
CA GLY A 84 6.68 -0.54 5.73
C GLY A 84 7.46 0.05 4.58
N ARG A 85 7.74 -0.78 3.61
CA ARG A 85 8.45 -0.41 2.39
C ARG A 85 7.80 -1.07 1.20
N ILE A 86 7.87 -0.38 0.08
CA ILE A 86 7.41 -0.91 -1.21
C ILE A 86 8.57 -0.83 -2.21
N TYR A 87 8.69 -1.85 -3.02
CA TYR A 87 9.70 -1.96 -4.08
C TYR A 87 8.98 -2.07 -5.41
N ILE A 88 9.40 -1.25 -6.36
CA ILE A 88 8.88 -1.28 -7.72
C ILE A 88 9.94 -1.97 -8.58
N HIS A 89 9.56 -3.05 -9.24
CA HIS A 89 10.48 -3.79 -10.10
C HIS A 89 11.03 -2.88 -11.19
N ASN A 90 12.36 -2.80 -11.27
CA ASN A 90 13.08 -1.90 -12.16
C ASN A 90 12.81 -0.41 -11.91
N GLY A 91 12.33 -0.08 -10.73
CA GLY A 91 12.03 1.30 -10.35
C GLY A 91 12.56 1.63 -8.97
N ASP A 92 11.92 2.61 -8.34
CA ASP A 92 12.31 3.08 -7.02
C ASP A 92 11.79 2.17 -5.92
N ASP A 93 12.37 2.31 -4.73
CA ASP A 93 11.80 1.77 -3.52
C ASP A 93 11.58 2.92 -2.53
N SER A 94 10.60 2.76 -1.66
CA SER A 94 10.23 3.81 -0.73
C SER A 94 9.70 3.21 0.56
N SER A 95 9.99 3.86 1.67
CA SER A 95 9.24 3.57 2.89
C SER A 95 7.85 4.20 2.77
N PHE A 96 6.92 3.72 3.57
CA PHE A 96 5.60 4.34 3.66
C PHE A 96 5.04 4.23 5.07
N MET A 97 4.14 5.14 5.37
CA MET A 97 3.31 5.08 6.56
C MET A 97 1.88 5.33 6.11
N ALA A 98 0.96 4.49 6.58
CA ALA A 98 -0.45 4.60 6.22
C ALA A 98 -1.31 4.47 7.47
N LYS A 99 -2.38 5.23 7.52
CA LYS A 99 -3.24 5.29 8.69
C LYS A 99 -4.66 4.86 8.34
N LYS A 100 -5.22 3.99 9.16
CA LYS A 100 -6.56 3.45 8.92
C LYS A 100 -7.61 4.53 8.98
N ILE A 101 -8.47 4.55 7.96
CA ILE A 101 -9.57 5.51 7.88
C ILE A 101 -10.92 4.81 7.91
N SER A 102 -10.99 3.53 7.53
CA SER A 102 -12.22 2.77 7.59
C SER A 102 -11.93 1.29 7.63
N GLY A 103 -12.86 0.52 8.16
CA GLY A 103 -12.74 -0.92 8.23
C GLY A 103 -13.10 -1.61 6.92
N ASN A 104 -14.26 -1.32 6.36
CA ASN A 104 -14.79 -2.06 5.21
C ASN A 104 -15.23 -1.18 4.05
N GLU A 105 -15.30 0.12 4.23
CA GLU A 105 -15.79 1.01 3.19
C GLU A 105 -14.69 1.29 2.17
N PRO A 106 -15.05 1.49 0.90
CA PRO A 106 -14.07 1.93 -0.07
C PRO A 106 -13.51 3.28 0.32
N PHE A 107 -12.32 3.57 -0.16
CA PHE A 107 -11.72 4.87 0.04
C PHE A 107 -12.68 5.94 -0.46
N PRO A 108 -12.69 7.13 0.16
CA PRO A 108 -13.65 8.16 -0.19
C PRO A 108 -13.71 8.40 -1.68
N LEU A 109 -14.87 8.42 -2.17
CA LEU A 109 -15.14 8.63 -3.59
C LEU A 109 -15.38 10.11 -3.84
#